data_6388ebed7aca8131dcc9bf03bc5a6431
#
_entry.id   6388ebed7aca8131dcc9bf03bc5a6431
#
_cell.length_a   1.000
_cell.length_b   1.000
_cell.length_c   1.000
_cell.angle_alpha   90.00
_cell.angle_beta   90.00
_cell.angle_gamma   90.00
#
_symmetry.space_group_name_H-M   'P 1'
#
loop_
_entity.id
_entity.type
_entity.pdbx_description
1 polymer ?
#
loop_
_entity_poly.entity_id
_entity_poly.type
_entity_poly.pdbx_seq_one_letter_code
_entity_poly.pdbx_strand_id
1 'polypeptide(L)'
;MEINRGIIMEMAHKMVVKKMKKILNKIGLTKSILRDWRKIAWTQLLWRAKGRKSALLSVVPYKGTCIDCHSSAQIDGSGVLCLNKSWTKSNPFKTLLVLNRNAHLQIEGNVDIYGDSTIYVNENATLIFRGGYMNNRLNISVFDRVEIGRKVYVSENVSIRDSDNHTLMYDGKTSTNISAPIVIEDNVWIGMNVTILKGVHIGTGAVIAAGAVVTKDVPAGCLAAGVPAKVIRENISWS
;
A
#
# COMPACT_ATOMS: atom_id res chain seq x y z
N MET A 1 -19.87 46.75 4.21
CA MET A 1 -20.37 45.62 3.35
C MET A 1 -19.47 44.41 3.62
N GLU A 2 -19.79 43.65 4.67
CA GLU A 2 -19.03 42.43 5.03
C GLU A 2 -19.41 41.33 4.06
N ILE A 3 -18.52 41.06 3.12
CA ILE A 3 -18.68 39.90 2.26
C ILE A 3 -18.43 38.65 3.12
N ASN A 4 -19.51 37.91 3.31
CA ASN A 4 -19.54 36.72 4.16
C ASN A 4 -18.47 35.72 3.73
N ARG A 5 -17.38 35.64 4.51
CA ARG A 5 -16.23 34.75 4.27
C ARG A 5 -16.66 33.28 4.06
N GLY A 6 -17.77 32.87 4.65
CA GLY A 6 -18.34 31.52 4.47
C GLY A 6 -18.80 31.26 3.03
N ILE A 7 -19.43 32.23 2.36
CA ILE A 7 -19.89 32.09 0.98
C ILE A 7 -18.73 31.99 0.01
N ILE A 8 -17.68 32.80 0.22
CA ILE A 8 -16.47 32.75 -0.62
C ILE A 8 -15.75 31.42 -0.49
N MET A 9 -15.61 30.89 0.74
CA MET A 9 -15.03 29.57 0.98
C MET A 9 -15.88 28.46 0.35
N GLU A 10 -17.18 28.54 0.42
CA GLU A 10 -18.08 27.53 -0.19
C GLU A 10 -18.04 27.58 -1.72
N MET A 11 -18.00 28.78 -2.32
CA MET A 11 -17.85 28.94 -3.77
C MET A 11 -16.48 28.47 -4.28
N ALA A 12 -15.41 28.82 -3.58
CA ALA A 12 -14.06 28.33 -3.88
C ALA A 12 -13.99 26.80 -3.77
N HIS A 13 -14.62 26.23 -2.74
CA HIS A 13 -14.72 24.79 -2.55
C HIS A 13 -15.50 24.11 -3.70
N LYS A 14 -16.66 24.64 -4.11
CA LYS A 14 -17.45 24.13 -5.24
C LYS A 14 -16.67 24.19 -6.56
N MET A 15 -15.92 25.27 -6.78
CA MET A 15 -15.13 25.45 -8.00
C MET A 15 -13.94 24.48 -8.07
N VAL A 16 -13.23 24.27 -6.95
CA VAL A 16 -12.15 23.28 -6.83
C VAL A 16 -12.70 21.87 -7.07
N VAL A 17 -13.80 21.51 -6.45
CA VAL A 17 -14.46 20.21 -6.63
C VAL A 17 -14.88 19.98 -8.09
N LYS A 18 -15.44 21.00 -8.77
CA LYS A 18 -15.84 20.90 -10.19
C LYS A 18 -14.63 20.71 -11.11
N LYS A 19 -13.54 21.45 -10.86
CA LYS A 19 -12.28 21.34 -11.62
C LYS A 19 -11.63 19.97 -11.41
N MET A 20 -11.66 19.47 -10.18
CA MET A 20 -11.13 18.17 -9.84
C MET A 20 -11.96 17.01 -10.38
N LYS A 21 -13.30 17.08 -10.36
CA LYS A 21 -14.15 16.09 -11.05
C LYS A 21 -13.78 15.94 -12.52
N LYS A 22 -13.49 17.06 -13.20
CA LYS A 22 -13.08 17.05 -14.61
C LYS A 22 -11.71 16.40 -14.82
N ILE A 23 -10.78 16.59 -13.89
CA ILE A 23 -9.45 15.96 -13.89
C ILE A 23 -9.58 14.46 -13.55
N LEU A 24 -10.32 14.10 -12.53
CA LEU A 24 -10.53 12.72 -12.08
C LEU A 24 -11.23 11.88 -13.16
N ASN A 25 -12.22 12.44 -13.86
CA ASN A 25 -12.88 11.78 -14.99
C ASN A 25 -11.92 11.56 -16.19
N LYS A 26 -10.98 12.49 -16.43
CA LYS A 26 -9.94 12.33 -17.47
C LYS A 26 -8.95 11.21 -17.18
N ILE A 27 -8.78 10.83 -15.91
CA ILE A 27 -7.78 9.87 -15.44
C ILE A 27 -8.41 8.49 -15.19
N GLY A 28 -9.71 8.32 -15.48
CA GLY A 28 -10.40 7.04 -15.27
C GLY A 28 -10.58 6.65 -13.80
N LEU A 29 -10.43 7.61 -12.88
CA LEU A 29 -10.60 7.36 -11.46
C LEU A 29 -12.05 6.99 -11.14
N THR A 30 -12.18 5.86 -10.46
CA THR A 30 -13.41 5.15 -10.22
C THR A 30 -14.48 5.98 -9.49
N LYS A 31 -15.76 5.68 -9.75
CA LYS A 31 -16.92 6.24 -9.03
C LYS A 31 -16.77 6.20 -7.51
N SER A 32 -15.95 5.29 -6.97
CA SER A 32 -15.70 5.15 -5.53
C SER A 32 -14.97 6.36 -4.93
N ILE A 33 -13.95 6.90 -5.60
CA ILE A 33 -13.21 8.09 -5.13
C ILE A 33 -14.11 9.33 -5.18
N LEU A 34 -14.94 9.45 -6.21
CA LEU A 34 -15.93 10.54 -6.31
C LEU A 34 -16.98 10.46 -5.19
N ARG A 35 -17.38 9.27 -4.77
CA ARG A 35 -18.29 9.05 -3.65
C ARG A 35 -17.68 9.47 -2.32
N ASP A 36 -16.37 9.25 -2.17
CA ASP A 36 -15.65 9.49 -0.91
C ASP A 36 -15.00 10.88 -0.82
N TRP A 37 -15.29 11.80 -1.74
CA TRP A 37 -14.62 13.09 -1.84
C TRP A 37 -14.51 13.88 -0.52
N ARG A 38 -15.48 13.75 0.39
CA ARG A 38 -15.47 14.42 1.72
C ARG A 38 -14.44 13.82 2.67
N LYS A 39 -14.00 12.59 2.43
CA LYS A 39 -13.02 11.87 3.26
C LYS A 39 -11.58 12.13 2.82
N ILE A 40 -11.38 12.73 1.63
CA ILE A 40 -10.04 12.97 1.08
C ILE A 40 -9.38 14.14 1.80
N ALA A 41 -8.08 14.00 2.08
CA ALA A 41 -7.24 15.05 2.65
C ALA A 41 -6.76 16.02 1.55
N TRP A 42 -7.68 16.84 1.05
CA TRP A 42 -7.45 17.74 -0.08
C TRP A 42 -6.26 18.68 0.08
N THR A 43 -6.01 19.14 1.31
CA THR A 43 -4.87 20.02 1.61
C THR A 43 -3.54 19.32 1.32
N GLN A 44 -3.41 18.05 1.69
CA GLN A 44 -2.19 17.27 1.41
C GLN A 44 -2.07 16.94 -0.08
N LEU A 45 -3.18 16.61 -0.74
CA LEU A 45 -3.21 16.35 -2.16
C LEU A 45 -2.81 17.60 -2.96
N LEU A 46 -3.35 18.78 -2.62
CA LEU A 46 -3.05 20.05 -3.30
C LEU A 46 -1.64 20.58 -3.00
N TRP A 47 -1.13 20.37 -1.79
CA TRP A 47 0.24 20.78 -1.43
C TRP A 47 1.28 20.03 -2.26
N ARG A 48 1.08 18.74 -2.49
CA ARG A 48 1.92 17.91 -3.36
C ARG A 48 1.82 18.31 -4.82
N ALA A 49 0.64 18.80 -5.26
CA ALA A 49 0.40 19.31 -6.61
C ALA A 49 1.38 20.41 -7.02
N LYS A 50 1.81 21.23 -6.09
CA LYS A 50 2.69 22.38 -6.37
C LYS A 50 4.14 21.98 -6.67
N GLY A 51 4.57 20.77 -6.27
CA GLY A 51 5.97 20.33 -6.37
C GLY A 51 6.30 19.31 -7.48
N ARG A 52 5.36 18.50 -7.92
CA ARG A 52 5.65 17.38 -8.85
C ARG A 52 4.48 17.13 -9.80
N LYS A 53 4.66 17.43 -11.08
CA LYS A 53 3.58 17.46 -12.10
C LYS A 53 2.99 16.09 -12.49
N SER A 54 3.67 14.95 -12.29
CA SER A 54 3.23 13.63 -12.73
C SER A 54 2.78 12.68 -11.61
N ALA A 55 3.43 12.68 -10.46
CA ALA A 55 3.15 11.76 -9.35
C ALA A 55 1.89 12.08 -8.53
N LEU A 56 1.24 13.17 -8.84
CA LEU A 56 0.22 13.81 -8.02
C LEU A 56 -1.08 13.07 -7.89
N LEU A 57 -1.41 12.31 -8.90
CA LEU A 57 -2.68 11.63 -9.02
C LEU A 57 -2.59 10.15 -8.66
N SER A 58 -1.36 9.65 -8.49
CA SER A 58 -1.14 8.25 -8.14
C SER A 58 -1.35 7.95 -6.66
N VAL A 59 -1.25 8.94 -5.76
CA VAL A 59 -1.49 8.74 -4.33
C VAL A 59 -2.61 9.64 -3.84
N VAL A 60 -3.71 9.05 -3.40
CA VAL A 60 -4.89 9.73 -2.86
C VAL A 60 -4.96 9.55 -1.34
N PRO A 61 -4.56 10.55 -0.56
CA PRO A 61 -4.62 10.48 0.89
C PRO A 61 -6.04 10.75 1.39
N TYR A 62 -6.59 9.84 2.17
CA TYR A 62 -7.80 10.10 2.96
C TYR A 62 -7.43 10.78 4.29
N LYS A 63 -8.40 11.37 4.96
CA LYS A 63 -8.19 12.05 6.27
C LYS A 63 -7.52 11.10 7.27
N GLY A 64 -6.50 11.59 7.96
CA GLY A 64 -5.67 10.77 8.86
C GLY A 64 -4.43 10.17 8.20
N THR A 65 -4.25 10.33 6.89
CA THR A 65 -2.99 9.96 6.22
C THR A 65 -1.89 10.93 6.59
N CYS A 66 -0.74 10.41 6.99
CA CYS A 66 0.52 11.14 7.12
C CYS A 66 1.48 10.61 6.06
N ILE A 67 2.12 11.51 5.32
CA ILE A 67 3.07 11.10 4.28
C ILE A 67 4.36 11.90 4.48
N ASP A 68 5.43 11.17 4.75
CA ASP A 68 6.80 11.67 4.80
C ASP A 68 7.54 11.17 3.56
N CYS A 69 8.07 12.09 2.76
CA CYS A 69 8.65 11.75 1.47
C CYS A 69 9.91 12.57 1.23
N HIS A 70 11.05 11.90 1.19
CA HIS A 70 12.32 12.54 0.86
C HIS A 70 12.26 13.15 -0.55
N SER A 71 13.00 14.24 -0.77
CA SER A 71 12.99 14.98 -2.03
C SER A 71 13.46 14.16 -3.24
N SER A 72 14.34 13.18 -3.03
CA SER A 72 14.84 12.28 -4.07
C SER A 72 14.01 11.02 -4.26
N ALA A 73 12.98 10.78 -3.43
CA ALA A 73 12.10 9.62 -3.62
C ALA A 73 11.27 9.76 -4.90
N GLN A 74 11.02 8.64 -5.56
CA GLN A 74 10.29 8.57 -6.82
C GLN A 74 8.95 7.87 -6.61
N ILE A 75 7.90 8.42 -7.22
CA ILE A 75 6.59 7.80 -7.29
C ILE A 75 6.17 7.82 -8.74
N ASP A 76 5.91 6.67 -9.35
CA ASP A 76 5.47 6.58 -10.74
C ASP A 76 4.46 5.44 -10.96
N GLY A 77 4.08 5.25 -12.22
CA GLY A 77 3.08 4.29 -12.65
C GLY A 77 1.77 4.94 -13.08
N SER A 78 0.87 4.11 -13.61
CA SER A 78 -0.44 4.54 -14.15
C SER A 78 -1.61 4.30 -13.20
N GLY A 79 -1.36 3.63 -12.08
CA GLY A 79 -2.37 3.25 -11.09
C GLY A 79 -2.63 4.33 -10.03
N VAL A 80 -3.51 4.00 -9.09
CA VAL A 80 -3.90 4.88 -7.99
C VAL A 80 -3.80 4.15 -6.67
N LEU A 81 -3.06 4.72 -5.72
CA LEU A 81 -2.95 4.27 -4.34
C LEU A 81 -3.82 5.14 -3.44
N CYS A 82 -4.90 4.59 -2.90
CA CYS A 82 -5.72 5.23 -1.89
C CYS A 82 -5.21 4.85 -0.49
N LEU A 83 -4.86 5.83 0.33
CA LEU A 83 -4.34 5.62 1.68
C LEU A 83 -5.35 6.02 2.74
N ASN A 84 -5.46 5.21 3.80
CA ASN A 84 -6.34 5.42 4.94
C ASN A 84 -7.83 5.38 4.58
N LYS A 85 -8.23 4.49 3.67
CA LYS A 85 -9.66 4.23 3.43
C LYS A 85 -10.35 3.70 4.68
N SER A 86 -11.67 3.79 4.73
CA SER A 86 -12.46 3.34 5.86
C SER A 86 -13.79 2.77 5.38
N TRP A 87 -14.20 1.68 5.97
CA TRP A 87 -15.52 1.09 5.81
C TRP A 87 -16.62 1.93 6.48
N THR A 88 -16.26 2.77 7.47
CA THR A 88 -17.18 3.59 8.25
C THR A 88 -17.18 5.05 7.79
N LYS A 89 -18.17 5.83 8.23
CA LYS A 89 -18.26 7.27 7.94
C LYS A 89 -17.14 8.07 8.60
N SER A 90 -16.69 7.64 9.78
CA SER A 90 -15.57 8.24 10.52
C SER A 90 -14.42 7.24 10.60
N ASN A 91 -13.20 7.70 10.38
CA ASN A 91 -12.00 6.90 10.54
C ASN A 91 -11.13 7.53 11.62
N PRO A 92 -11.05 6.93 12.82
CA PRO A 92 -10.21 7.42 13.90
C PRO A 92 -8.73 7.08 13.70
N PHE A 93 -8.42 6.20 12.77
CA PHE A 93 -7.09 5.66 12.56
C PHE A 93 -6.24 6.57 11.66
N LYS A 94 -4.92 6.45 11.83
CA LYS A 94 -3.94 7.12 10.99
C LYS A 94 -3.24 6.08 10.12
N THR A 95 -2.84 6.47 8.91
CA THR A 95 -1.98 5.68 8.05
C THR A 95 -0.74 6.48 7.71
N LEU A 96 0.42 5.85 7.82
CA LEU A 96 1.71 6.47 7.57
C LEU A 96 2.34 5.88 6.31
N LEU A 97 2.77 6.74 5.39
CA LEU A 97 3.63 6.39 4.27
C LEU A 97 4.94 7.16 4.39
N VAL A 98 6.04 6.44 4.47
CA VAL A 98 7.40 7.01 4.48
C VAL A 98 8.15 6.54 3.26
N LEU A 99 8.68 7.47 2.49
CA LEU A 99 9.57 7.22 1.37
C LEU A 99 10.91 7.90 1.65
N ASN A 100 11.92 7.11 1.98
CA ASN A 100 13.26 7.58 2.32
C ASN A 100 14.05 8.00 1.06
N ARG A 101 15.33 8.32 1.22
CA ARG A 101 16.21 8.76 0.13
C ARG A 101 16.24 7.74 -1.01
N ASN A 102 16.01 8.19 -2.24
CA ASN A 102 15.97 7.35 -3.44
C ASN A 102 14.99 6.17 -3.37
N ALA A 103 14.05 6.18 -2.42
CA ALA A 103 12.99 5.18 -2.38
C ALA A 103 12.14 5.26 -3.64
N HIS A 104 11.73 4.10 -4.16
CA HIS A 104 10.91 4.02 -5.36
C HIS A 104 9.57 3.34 -5.03
N LEU A 105 8.46 4.05 -5.25
CA LEU A 105 7.10 3.54 -5.15
C LEU A 105 6.46 3.52 -6.54
N GLN A 106 6.27 2.32 -7.08
CA GLN A 106 5.65 2.10 -8.39
C GLN A 106 4.21 1.62 -8.22
N ILE A 107 3.25 2.30 -8.86
CA ILE A 107 1.82 2.01 -8.75
C ILE A 107 1.27 1.74 -10.14
N GLU A 108 1.10 0.46 -10.48
CA GLU A 108 0.66 0.05 -11.82
C GLU A 108 -0.87 -0.08 -11.92
N GLY A 109 -1.55 -0.41 -10.81
CA GLY A 109 -3.00 -0.57 -10.75
C GLY A 109 -3.63 0.11 -9.55
N ASN A 110 -4.95 -0.04 -9.40
CA ASN A 110 -5.66 0.56 -8.28
C ASN A 110 -5.49 -0.25 -7.00
N VAL A 111 -5.04 0.41 -5.95
CA VAL A 111 -4.79 -0.18 -4.63
C VAL A 111 -5.49 0.64 -3.56
N ASP A 112 -6.25 -0.04 -2.72
CA ASP A 112 -6.91 0.53 -1.56
C ASP A 112 -6.23 0.04 -0.28
N ILE A 113 -5.65 0.95 0.50
CA ILE A 113 -5.09 0.65 1.83
C ILE A 113 -5.97 1.27 2.89
N TYR A 114 -6.45 0.42 3.79
CA TYR A 114 -7.33 0.82 4.88
C TYR A 114 -6.54 1.34 6.08
N GLY A 115 -7.25 1.87 7.07
CA GLY A 115 -6.70 2.62 8.19
C GLY A 115 -5.77 1.84 9.12
N ASP A 116 -5.03 2.58 9.95
CA ASP A 116 -4.05 2.05 10.92
C ASP A 116 -2.89 1.29 10.28
N SER A 117 -2.51 1.71 9.06
CA SER A 117 -1.47 1.04 8.28
C SER A 117 -0.18 1.84 8.26
N THR A 118 0.94 1.16 8.15
CA THR A 118 2.27 1.75 8.11
C THR A 118 3.07 1.17 6.94
N ILE A 119 3.60 2.04 6.10
CA ILE A 119 4.37 1.66 4.92
C ILE A 119 5.68 2.44 4.94
N TYR A 120 6.78 1.73 5.10
CA TYR A 120 8.13 2.27 5.00
C TYR A 120 8.83 1.71 3.76
N VAL A 121 9.24 2.59 2.86
CA VAL A 121 10.18 2.25 1.78
C VAL A 121 11.51 2.91 2.12
N ASN A 122 12.46 2.10 2.53
CA ASN A 122 13.75 2.56 3.02
C ASN A 122 14.65 3.08 1.89
N GLU A 123 15.84 3.55 2.23
CA GLU A 123 16.77 4.14 1.29
C GLU A 123 17.12 3.15 0.16
N ASN A 124 17.00 3.59 -1.10
CA ASN A 124 17.24 2.84 -2.33
C ASN A 124 16.32 1.61 -2.53
N ALA A 125 15.31 1.42 -1.69
CA ALA A 125 14.38 0.30 -1.79
C ALA A 125 13.24 0.56 -2.77
N THR A 126 12.62 -0.52 -3.27
CA THR A 126 11.53 -0.45 -4.25
C THR A 126 10.28 -1.18 -3.76
N LEU A 127 9.14 -0.51 -3.76
CA LEU A 127 7.82 -1.10 -3.52
C LEU A 127 6.96 -0.98 -4.78
N ILE A 128 6.44 -2.11 -5.26
CA ILE A 128 5.59 -2.17 -6.44
C ILE A 128 4.21 -2.69 -6.06
N PHE A 129 3.19 -1.92 -6.43
CA PHE A 129 1.78 -2.31 -6.33
C PHE A 129 1.16 -2.44 -7.71
N ARG A 130 0.60 -3.62 -8.03
CA ARG A 130 -0.11 -3.86 -9.30
C ARG A 130 -1.62 -3.86 -9.18
N GLY A 131 -2.17 -3.97 -7.98
CA GLY A 131 -3.61 -3.83 -7.74
C GLY A 131 -4.14 -4.69 -6.60
N GLY A 132 -5.31 -4.33 -6.09
CA GLY A 132 -5.96 -5.06 -4.99
C GLY A 132 -6.37 -4.16 -3.82
N TYR A 133 -6.66 -4.77 -2.68
CA TYR A 133 -6.88 -4.02 -1.45
C TYR A 133 -6.18 -4.66 -0.25
N MET A 134 -5.84 -3.82 0.71
CA MET A 134 -5.18 -4.22 1.94
C MET A 134 -5.93 -3.63 3.12
N ASN A 135 -6.39 -4.51 3.99
CA ASN A 135 -7.23 -4.14 5.11
C ASN A 135 -6.45 -3.46 6.24
N ASN A 136 -7.10 -3.15 7.33
CA ASN A 136 -6.56 -2.36 8.44
C ASN A 136 -5.32 -2.99 9.06
N ARG A 137 -4.42 -2.16 9.59
CA ARG A 137 -3.20 -2.57 10.30
C ARG A 137 -2.21 -3.35 9.43
N LEU A 138 -2.13 -2.97 8.15
CA LEU A 138 -1.06 -3.44 7.30
C LEU A 138 0.27 -2.79 7.74
N ASN A 139 1.31 -3.60 7.87
CA ASN A 139 2.68 -3.13 8.09
C ASN A 139 3.58 -3.63 6.96
N ILE A 140 4.08 -2.71 6.15
CA ILE A 140 5.07 -3.01 5.10
C ILE A 140 6.36 -2.26 5.41
N SER A 141 7.47 -2.98 5.48
CA SER A 141 8.80 -2.40 5.60
C SER A 141 9.71 -2.97 4.53
N VAL A 142 10.11 -2.12 3.58
CA VAL A 142 10.91 -2.49 2.41
C VAL A 142 12.33 -1.95 2.56
N PHE A 143 13.31 -2.83 2.47
CA PHE A 143 14.75 -2.53 2.54
C PHE A 143 15.47 -2.85 1.24
N ASP A 144 14.90 -3.71 0.41
CA ASP A 144 15.38 -4.10 -0.90
C ASP A 144 14.24 -3.97 -1.91
N ARG A 145 13.36 -4.96 -1.97
CA ARG A 145 12.26 -4.98 -2.95
C ARG A 145 11.07 -5.79 -2.47
N VAL A 146 9.88 -5.20 -2.55
CA VAL A 146 8.60 -5.89 -2.37
C VAL A 146 7.72 -5.65 -3.58
N GLU A 147 7.24 -6.74 -4.20
CA GLU A 147 6.29 -6.71 -5.31
C GLU A 147 4.97 -7.33 -4.90
N ILE A 148 3.86 -6.63 -5.16
CA ILE A 148 2.50 -7.07 -4.88
C ILE A 148 1.71 -7.03 -6.17
N GLY A 149 1.28 -8.21 -6.62
CA GLY A 149 0.61 -8.46 -7.89
C GLY A 149 -0.79 -7.86 -8.01
N ARG A 150 -1.50 -8.24 -9.10
CA ARG A 150 -2.88 -7.82 -9.34
C ARG A 150 -3.85 -8.67 -8.53
N LYS A 151 -4.97 -8.05 -8.11
CA LYS A 151 -6.02 -8.75 -7.33
C LYS A 151 -5.44 -9.46 -6.09
N VAL A 152 -4.46 -8.86 -5.43
CA VAL A 152 -3.99 -9.33 -4.15
C VAL A 152 -4.88 -8.75 -3.07
N TYR A 153 -5.46 -9.64 -2.25
CA TYR A 153 -6.35 -9.25 -1.16
C TYR A 153 -5.72 -9.61 0.17
N VAL A 154 -5.49 -8.60 0.98
CA VAL A 154 -4.81 -8.72 2.26
C VAL A 154 -5.80 -8.41 3.38
N SER A 155 -5.96 -9.34 4.30
CA SER A 155 -6.80 -9.16 5.50
C SER A 155 -6.11 -8.27 6.54
N GLU A 156 -6.70 -8.15 7.73
CA GLU A 156 -6.23 -7.28 8.79
C GLU A 156 -4.94 -7.78 9.44
N ASN A 157 -4.14 -6.82 9.95
CA ASN A 157 -2.97 -7.07 10.78
C ASN A 157 -1.91 -7.96 10.10
N VAL A 158 -1.60 -7.66 8.85
CA VAL A 158 -0.58 -8.38 8.08
C VAL A 158 0.73 -7.61 8.10
N SER A 159 1.83 -8.33 8.29
CA SER A 159 3.19 -7.79 8.25
C SER A 159 3.97 -8.37 7.08
N ILE A 160 4.60 -7.51 6.26
CA ILE A 160 5.45 -7.86 5.13
C ILE A 160 6.79 -7.16 5.32
N ARG A 161 7.87 -7.94 5.42
CA ARG A 161 9.19 -7.40 5.68
C ARG A 161 10.28 -8.20 4.96
N ASP A 162 11.03 -7.53 4.12
CA ASP A 162 12.08 -8.10 3.29
C ASP A 162 13.48 -8.04 3.93
N SER A 163 13.58 -7.80 5.22
CA SER A 163 14.85 -7.66 5.93
C SER A 163 14.79 -8.13 7.39
N ASP A 164 15.89 -8.73 7.86
CA ASP A 164 16.11 -9.04 9.28
C ASP A 164 16.61 -7.81 10.06
N ASN A 165 17.04 -6.75 9.39
CA ASN A 165 17.69 -5.54 9.93
C ASN A 165 19.04 -5.75 10.60
N HIS A 166 19.32 -6.95 11.09
CA HIS A 166 20.52 -7.29 11.84
C HIS A 166 21.23 -8.47 11.22
N THR A 167 22.54 -8.46 11.36
CA THR A 167 23.39 -9.57 10.95
C THR A 167 23.40 -10.63 12.04
N LEU A 168 23.18 -11.88 11.67
CA LEU A 168 23.33 -13.01 12.57
C LEU A 168 24.73 -13.59 12.45
N MET A 169 25.30 -13.95 13.61
CA MET A 169 26.56 -14.70 13.71
C MET A 169 26.27 -16.05 14.37
N TYR A 170 26.64 -17.12 13.68
CA TYR A 170 26.54 -18.49 14.19
C TYR A 170 27.71 -19.34 13.67
N ASP A 171 28.24 -20.20 14.48
CA ASP A 171 29.39 -21.07 14.16
C ASP A 171 30.59 -20.32 13.57
N GLY A 172 30.87 -19.11 14.07
CA GLY A 172 31.95 -18.25 13.56
C GLY A 172 31.73 -17.66 12.19
N LYS A 173 30.53 -17.84 11.62
CA LYS A 173 30.12 -17.28 10.31
C LYS A 173 29.12 -16.15 10.50
N THR A 174 29.28 -15.09 9.71
CA THR A 174 28.36 -13.97 9.67
C THR A 174 27.35 -14.16 8.54
N SER A 175 26.07 -14.02 8.85
CA SER A 175 25.03 -13.96 7.81
C SER A 175 25.25 -12.72 6.94
N THR A 176 25.44 -12.89 5.65
CA THR A 176 25.64 -11.79 4.69
C THR A 176 24.37 -11.33 4.02
N ASN A 177 23.31 -12.14 4.08
CA ASN A 177 22.04 -11.84 3.42
C ASN A 177 21.01 -11.27 4.41
N ILE A 178 21.13 -9.97 4.72
CA ILE A 178 20.23 -9.27 5.65
C ILE A 178 18.86 -9.04 5.00
N SER A 179 18.80 -8.72 3.70
CA SER A 179 17.58 -8.45 2.95
C SER A 179 17.48 -9.35 1.72
N ALA A 180 16.26 -9.75 1.36
CA ALA A 180 15.98 -10.47 0.14
C ALA A 180 14.57 -10.12 -0.37
N PRO A 181 14.37 -9.95 -1.69
CA PRO A 181 13.11 -9.53 -2.26
C PRO A 181 11.94 -10.43 -1.86
N ILE A 182 10.76 -9.82 -1.69
CA ILE A 182 9.49 -10.54 -1.56
C ILE A 182 8.68 -10.32 -2.83
N VAL A 183 8.14 -11.42 -3.39
CA VAL A 183 7.26 -11.39 -4.54
C VAL A 183 5.93 -12.06 -4.18
N ILE A 184 4.84 -11.33 -4.32
CA ILE A 184 3.47 -11.83 -4.19
C ILE A 184 2.83 -11.69 -5.55
N GLU A 185 2.56 -12.81 -6.22
CA GLU A 185 2.00 -12.82 -7.56
C GLU A 185 0.51 -12.43 -7.59
N ASP A 186 -0.09 -12.56 -8.76
CA ASP A 186 -1.48 -12.17 -9.01
C ASP A 186 -2.48 -13.10 -8.30
N ASN A 187 -3.65 -12.57 -7.93
CA ASN A 187 -4.77 -13.34 -7.36
C ASN A 187 -4.42 -14.09 -6.06
N VAL A 188 -3.60 -13.50 -5.20
CA VAL A 188 -3.23 -14.07 -3.89
C VAL A 188 -4.14 -13.53 -2.80
N TRP A 189 -4.62 -14.42 -1.93
CA TRP A 189 -5.34 -14.05 -0.71
C TRP A 189 -4.47 -14.29 0.53
N ILE A 190 -4.27 -13.23 1.32
CA ILE A 190 -3.51 -13.28 2.57
C ILE A 190 -4.49 -13.08 3.73
N GLY A 191 -4.60 -14.09 4.57
CA GLY A 191 -5.45 -14.10 5.76
C GLY A 191 -4.97 -13.12 6.85
N MET A 192 -5.81 -12.90 7.85
CA MET A 192 -5.48 -12.01 8.97
C MET A 192 -4.30 -12.51 9.80
N ASN A 193 -3.57 -11.57 10.43
CA ASN A 193 -2.43 -11.86 11.31
C ASN A 193 -1.28 -12.65 10.64
N VAL A 194 -1.14 -12.56 9.32
CA VAL A 194 -0.05 -13.21 8.58
C VAL A 194 1.22 -12.37 8.65
N THR A 195 2.36 -13.06 8.76
CA THR A 195 3.69 -12.47 8.63
C THR A 195 4.41 -13.08 7.43
N ILE A 196 4.91 -12.25 6.51
CA ILE A 196 5.69 -12.66 5.34
C ILE A 196 7.11 -12.12 5.51
N LEU A 197 8.09 -13.01 5.49
CA LEU A 197 9.49 -12.70 5.73
C LEU A 197 10.28 -12.62 4.41
N LYS A 198 11.48 -12.08 4.51
CA LYS A 198 12.40 -11.87 3.39
C LYS A 198 12.61 -13.08 2.51
N GLY A 199 12.77 -12.85 1.21
CA GLY A 199 13.09 -13.87 0.21
C GLY A 199 11.93 -14.78 -0.20
N VAL A 200 10.71 -14.52 0.30
CA VAL A 200 9.53 -15.36 0.02
C VAL A 200 8.93 -15.00 -1.33
N HIS A 201 8.61 -16.02 -2.12
CA HIS A 201 7.81 -15.94 -3.32
C HIS A 201 6.47 -16.67 -3.12
N ILE A 202 5.35 -15.95 -3.28
CA ILE A 202 4.00 -16.50 -3.19
C ILE A 202 3.41 -16.52 -4.60
N GLY A 203 3.18 -17.73 -5.11
CA GLY A 203 2.71 -17.96 -6.47
C GLY A 203 1.23 -17.60 -6.68
N THR A 204 0.88 -17.39 -7.93
CA THR A 204 -0.45 -16.97 -8.40
C THR A 204 -1.58 -17.85 -7.84
N GLY A 205 -2.64 -17.23 -7.35
CA GLY A 205 -3.82 -17.94 -6.83
C GLY A 205 -3.62 -18.61 -5.47
N ALA A 206 -2.46 -18.44 -4.83
CA ALA A 206 -2.23 -19.01 -3.52
C ALA A 206 -3.08 -18.33 -2.44
N VAL A 207 -3.32 -19.06 -1.37
CA VAL A 207 -3.98 -18.58 -0.13
C VAL A 207 -3.07 -18.82 1.05
N ILE A 208 -2.84 -17.77 1.84
CA ILE A 208 -2.13 -17.86 3.11
C ILE A 208 -3.15 -17.79 4.23
N ALA A 209 -3.26 -18.87 4.99
CA ALA A 209 -4.21 -18.95 6.09
C ALA A 209 -3.91 -17.95 7.21
N ALA A 210 -4.93 -17.55 7.95
CA ALA A 210 -4.80 -16.64 9.07
C ALA A 210 -3.78 -17.14 10.12
N GLY A 211 -2.96 -16.22 10.65
CA GLY A 211 -1.95 -16.48 11.65
C GLY A 211 -0.69 -17.19 11.14
N ALA A 212 -0.54 -17.39 9.83
CA ALA A 212 0.64 -18.05 9.28
C ALA A 212 1.89 -17.15 9.30
N VAL A 213 3.05 -17.77 9.50
CA VAL A 213 4.37 -17.12 9.34
C VAL A 213 5.06 -17.74 8.13
N VAL A 214 5.10 -17.01 7.03
CA VAL A 214 5.65 -17.46 5.74
C VAL A 214 7.14 -17.19 5.70
N THR A 215 7.93 -18.25 5.69
CA THR A 215 9.41 -18.21 5.70
C THR A 215 10.02 -18.89 4.48
N LYS A 216 9.20 -19.48 3.61
CA LYS A 216 9.58 -20.17 2.38
C LYS A 216 8.54 -19.91 1.31
N ASP A 217 8.89 -20.17 0.06
CA ASP A 217 8.02 -20.02 -1.08
C ASP A 217 6.75 -20.84 -0.95
N VAL A 218 5.66 -20.29 -1.48
CA VAL A 218 4.37 -20.97 -1.57
C VAL A 218 4.02 -21.11 -3.04
N PRO A 219 3.88 -22.35 -3.57
CA PRO A 219 3.57 -22.57 -4.97
C PRO A 219 2.20 -21.99 -5.37
N ALA A 220 2.02 -21.73 -6.67
CA ALA A 220 0.75 -21.27 -7.22
C ALA A 220 -0.40 -22.24 -6.91
N GLY A 221 -1.60 -21.69 -6.65
CA GLY A 221 -2.80 -22.49 -6.37
C GLY A 221 -2.71 -23.36 -5.12
N CYS A 222 -1.88 -22.98 -4.14
CA CYS A 222 -1.72 -23.72 -2.89
C CYS A 222 -2.26 -22.94 -1.69
N LEU A 223 -2.78 -23.68 -0.70
CA LEU A 223 -3.10 -23.17 0.64
C LEU A 223 -1.94 -23.48 1.58
N ALA A 224 -1.32 -22.44 2.15
CA ALA A 224 -0.29 -22.57 3.15
C ALA A 224 -0.78 -22.10 4.52
N ALA A 225 -0.40 -22.78 5.59
CA ALA A 225 -0.83 -22.47 6.96
C ALA A 225 0.25 -22.83 7.99
N GLY A 226 0.18 -22.22 9.17
CA GLY A 226 0.98 -22.56 10.34
C GLY A 226 2.21 -21.68 10.57
N VAL A 227 2.99 -22.02 11.61
CA VAL A 227 4.21 -21.34 12.05
C VAL A 227 5.33 -22.37 12.26
N PRO A 228 6.31 -22.48 11.33
CA PRO A 228 6.34 -21.83 10.02
C PRO A 228 5.27 -22.38 9.06
N ALA A 229 4.85 -21.57 8.10
CA ALA A 229 3.84 -21.95 7.10
C ALA A 229 4.32 -23.12 6.24
N LYS A 230 3.40 -24.07 6.01
CA LYS A 230 3.59 -25.21 5.11
C LYS A 230 2.39 -25.33 4.19
N VAL A 231 2.59 -25.81 2.97
CA VAL A 231 1.51 -26.17 2.07
C VAL A 231 0.69 -27.29 2.71
N ILE A 232 -0.61 -27.07 2.91
CA ILE A 232 -1.55 -28.05 3.48
C ILE A 232 -2.57 -28.52 2.47
N ARG A 233 -2.71 -27.82 1.34
CA ARG A 233 -3.58 -28.21 0.22
C ARG A 233 -3.07 -27.61 -1.08
N GLU A 234 -3.16 -28.37 -2.14
CA GLU A 234 -2.82 -27.96 -3.50
C GLU A 234 -4.08 -27.88 -4.36
N ASN A 235 -3.94 -27.28 -5.56
CA ASN A 235 -5.01 -27.16 -6.56
C ASN A 235 -6.26 -26.48 -6.00
N ILE A 236 -6.08 -25.41 -5.22
CA ILE A 236 -7.18 -24.60 -4.72
C ILE A 236 -7.54 -23.48 -5.70
N SER A 237 -8.76 -23.03 -5.62
CA SER A 237 -9.20 -21.76 -6.22
C SER A 237 -10.05 -21.01 -5.21
N TRP A 238 -10.07 -19.69 -5.33
CA TRP A 238 -10.89 -18.81 -4.50
C TRP A 238 -11.42 -17.63 -5.33
N SER A 239 -12.52 -17.03 -4.93
CA SER A 239 -13.21 -15.95 -5.66
C SER A 239 -13.77 -14.89 -4.70
#